data_0c5e48f5f5d883fc14c7ada6b1415d91
#
_entry.id   0c5e48f5f5d883fc14c7ada6b1415d91
#
_cell.length_a   1.000
_cell.length_b   1.000
_cell.length_c   1.000
_cell.angle_alpha   90.00
_cell.angle_beta   90.00
_cell.angle_gamma   90.00
#
_symmetry.space_group_name_H-M   'P 1'
#
loop_
_entity.id
_entity.type
_entity.pdbx_description
1 polymer ?
#
loop_
_entity_poly.entity_id
_entity_poly.type
_entity_poly.pdbx_seq_one_letter_code
_entity_poly.pdbx_strand_id
1 'polypeptide(L)'
;YQGRVLSVLSQLIRPKTILELGTFTGYSALCLAEGLIKGGTLHTIDHNEELVELQRRYFDRSEYGSQIYQYTGTALEIIPKLKAKFDLVFMDADKSNYVNYFHLIIDNLKSGGVILSDNVLWSGKVIETVENSDLSTKGVMAYNKLLKTDKRLKTVLLPIRDGLTISIKK
;
A
#
# COMPACT_ATOMS: atom_id res chain seq x y z
N TYR A 1 -11.97 7.79 9.21
CA TYR A 1 -11.11 7.32 10.29
C TYR A 1 -9.78 6.78 9.76
N GLN A 2 -9.79 5.76 8.86
CA GLN A 2 -8.56 5.13 8.32
C GLN A 2 -7.62 6.13 7.63
N GLY A 3 -8.14 7.06 6.82
CA GLY A 3 -7.29 8.08 6.17
C GLY A 3 -6.50 8.91 7.19
N ARG A 4 -7.09 9.25 8.34
CA ARG A 4 -6.37 9.95 9.41
C ARG A 4 -5.31 9.07 10.09
N VAL A 5 -5.55 7.78 10.19
CA VAL A 5 -4.51 6.83 10.66
C VAL A 5 -3.34 6.79 9.68
N LEU A 6 -3.61 6.68 8.36
CA LEU A 6 -2.57 6.72 7.33
C LEU A 6 -1.78 8.03 7.36
N SER A 7 -2.46 9.17 7.48
CA SER A 7 -1.84 10.48 7.60
C SER A 7 -0.89 10.56 8.81
N VAL A 8 -1.36 10.17 10.00
CA VAL A 8 -0.54 10.19 11.23
C VAL A 8 0.65 9.25 11.10
N LEU A 9 0.46 8.03 10.59
CA LEU A 9 1.55 7.08 10.39
C LEU A 9 2.58 7.63 9.40
N SER A 10 2.14 8.21 8.28
CA SER A 10 3.04 8.83 7.30
C SER A 10 3.83 9.98 7.91
N GLN A 11 3.19 10.85 8.70
CA GLN A 11 3.87 11.95 9.38
C GLN A 11 4.89 11.46 10.43
N LEU A 12 4.64 10.35 11.11
CA LEU A 12 5.60 9.73 12.04
C LEU A 12 6.79 9.11 11.30
N ILE A 13 6.54 8.48 10.14
CA ILE A 13 7.57 7.83 9.31
C ILE A 13 8.42 8.88 8.56
N ARG A 14 7.79 9.99 8.12
CA ARG A 14 8.42 11.05 7.33
C ARG A 14 9.12 10.53 6.07
N PRO A 15 8.38 9.81 5.19
CA PRO A 15 8.97 9.17 4.04
C PRO A 15 9.46 10.17 2.99
N LYS A 16 10.53 9.83 2.30
CA LYS A 16 10.97 10.51 1.07
C LYS A 16 10.26 9.93 -0.16
N THR A 17 10.04 8.62 -0.17
CA THR A 17 9.43 7.94 -1.31
C THR A 17 8.36 6.99 -0.81
N ILE A 18 7.12 7.23 -1.26
CA ILE A 18 5.95 6.39 -0.97
C ILE A 18 5.55 5.64 -2.24
N LEU A 19 5.18 4.38 -2.08
CA LEU A 19 4.47 3.59 -3.09
C LEU A 19 3.07 3.25 -2.56
N GLU A 20 2.05 3.52 -3.35
CA GLU A 20 0.66 3.11 -3.08
C GLU A 20 0.17 2.18 -4.19
N LEU A 21 -0.41 1.04 -3.80
CA LEU A 21 -1.09 0.10 -4.69
C LEU A 21 -2.59 0.14 -4.41
N GLY A 22 -3.36 0.59 -5.40
CA GLY A 22 -4.78 0.88 -5.29
C GLY A 22 -5.02 2.36 -4.96
N THR A 23 -5.15 3.19 -6.00
CA THR A 23 -5.40 4.64 -5.86
C THR A 23 -6.87 4.93 -5.58
N PHE A 24 -7.77 4.20 -6.22
CA PHE A 24 -9.23 4.42 -6.23
C PHE A 24 -9.56 5.90 -6.47
N THR A 25 -10.13 6.62 -5.49
CA THR A 25 -10.45 8.05 -5.62
C THR A 25 -9.28 8.98 -5.29
N GLY A 26 -8.13 8.45 -4.84
CA GLY A 26 -6.94 9.21 -4.46
C GLY A 26 -6.96 9.75 -3.02
N TYR A 27 -7.96 9.39 -2.22
CA TYR A 27 -8.05 9.89 -0.84
C TYR A 27 -6.90 9.41 0.06
N SER A 28 -6.53 8.13 -0.03
CA SER A 28 -5.40 7.57 0.71
C SER A 28 -4.07 8.18 0.29
N ALA A 29 -3.88 8.41 -1.03
CA ALA A 29 -2.71 9.10 -1.55
C ALA A 29 -2.51 10.48 -0.92
N LEU A 30 -3.58 11.28 -0.84
CA LEU A 30 -3.54 12.59 -0.19
C LEU A 30 -3.19 12.49 1.31
N CYS A 31 -3.81 11.55 2.01
CA CYS A 31 -3.51 11.31 3.43
C CYS A 31 -2.06 10.88 3.68
N LEU A 32 -1.52 10.03 2.80
CA LEU A 32 -0.12 9.58 2.88
C LEU A 32 0.84 10.71 2.53
N ALA A 33 0.49 11.57 1.57
CA ALA A 33 1.32 12.69 1.14
C ALA A 33 1.55 13.72 2.25
N GLU A 34 0.64 13.84 3.24
CA GLU A 34 0.80 14.71 4.41
C GLU A 34 2.10 14.42 5.21
N GLY A 35 2.66 13.21 5.10
CA GLY A 35 3.90 12.83 5.78
C GLY A 35 5.17 13.01 4.94
N LEU A 36 5.05 13.32 3.65
CA LEU A 36 6.21 13.47 2.77
C LEU A 36 7.17 14.57 3.28
N ILE A 37 8.45 14.24 3.31
CA ILE A 37 9.47 15.29 3.55
C ILE A 37 9.60 16.19 2.32
N LYS A 38 10.21 17.36 2.49
CA LYS A 38 10.47 18.31 1.38
C LYS A 38 11.22 17.60 0.24
N GLY A 39 10.68 17.69 -0.98
CA GLY A 39 11.22 17.02 -2.16
C GLY A 39 10.98 15.51 -2.20
N GLY A 40 10.08 15.00 -1.34
CA GLY A 40 9.62 13.62 -1.40
C GLY A 40 8.62 13.40 -2.53
N THR A 41 8.36 12.13 -2.87
CA THR A 41 7.47 11.72 -3.94
C THR A 41 6.56 10.57 -3.50
N LEU A 42 5.33 10.58 -4.00
CA LEU A 42 4.38 9.49 -3.87
C LEU A 42 4.06 8.94 -5.25
N HIS A 43 4.26 7.64 -5.43
CA HIS A 43 3.91 6.89 -6.63
C HIS A 43 2.66 6.08 -6.33
N THR A 44 1.56 6.35 -7.02
CA THR A 44 0.30 5.62 -6.85
C THR A 44 -0.10 4.90 -8.13
N ILE A 45 -0.51 3.64 -8.01
CA ILE A 45 -0.79 2.75 -9.13
C ILE A 45 -2.24 2.25 -9.02
N ASP A 46 -3.01 2.40 -10.11
CA ASP A 46 -4.34 1.81 -10.26
C ASP A 46 -4.55 1.35 -11.69
N HIS A 47 -5.38 0.35 -11.87
CA HIS A 47 -5.74 -0.13 -13.21
C HIS A 47 -6.99 0.57 -13.79
N ASN A 48 -7.72 1.33 -12.97
CA ASN A 48 -8.95 1.99 -13.39
C ASN A 48 -8.67 3.35 -14.04
N GLU A 49 -8.72 3.39 -15.37
CA GLU A 49 -8.50 4.60 -16.16
C GLU A 49 -9.59 5.67 -15.97
N GLU A 50 -10.82 5.27 -15.62
CA GLU A 50 -11.95 6.19 -15.48
C GLU A 50 -11.77 7.19 -14.32
N LEU A 51 -10.96 6.84 -13.33
CA LEU A 51 -10.75 7.67 -12.15
C LEU A 51 -9.55 8.62 -12.27
N VAL A 52 -8.71 8.49 -13.29
CA VAL A 52 -7.45 9.25 -13.44
C VAL A 52 -7.67 10.76 -13.42
N GLU A 53 -8.63 11.25 -14.17
CA GLU A 53 -8.96 12.70 -14.23
C GLU A 53 -9.52 13.20 -12.89
N LEU A 54 -10.39 12.39 -12.25
CA LEU A 54 -10.92 12.71 -10.92
C LEU A 54 -9.78 12.85 -9.91
N GLN A 55 -8.91 11.84 -9.84
CA GLN A 55 -7.75 11.81 -8.95
C GLN A 55 -6.85 13.03 -9.19
N ARG A 56 -6.47 13.29 -10.46
CA ARG A 56 -5.59 14.42 -10.82
C ARG A 56 -6.17 15.74 -10.37
N ARG A 57 -7.46 15.98 -10.59
CA ARG A 57 -8.15 17.21 -10.18
C ARG A 57 -8.07 17.45 -8.66
N TYR A 58 -8.16 16.40 -7.84
CA TYR A 58 -8.03 16.54 -6.38
C TYR A 58 -6.58 16.67 -5.95
N PHE A 59 -5.67 15.95 -6.59
CA PHE A 59 -4.23 16.09 -6.31
C PHE A 59 -3.74 17.51 -6.62
N ASP A 60 -4.13 18.09 -7.76
CA ASP A 60 -3.73 19.44 -8.17
C ASP A 60 -4.31 20.56 -7.29
N ARG A 61 -5.41 20.29 -6.60
CA ARG A 61 -5.98 21.21 -5.61
C ARG A 61 -5.30 21.14 -4.25
N SER A 62 -4.50 20.10 -4.01
CA SER A 62 -3.74 19.95 -2.79
C SER A 62 -2.37 20.58 -2.90
N GLU A 63 -1.73 20.85 -1.76
CA GLU A 63 -0.34 21.28 -1.73
C GLU A 63 0.67 20.18 -2.16
N TYR A 64 0.21 18.92 -2.27
CA TYR A 64 1.02 17.75 -2.62
C TYR A 64 0.94 17.37 -4.11
N GLY A 65 0.17 18.07 -4.92
CA GLY A 65 -0.13 17.68 -6.31
C GLY A 65 1.11 17.45 -7.17
N SER A 66 2.14 18.29 -7.03
CA SER A 66 3.41 18.15 -7.75
C SER A 66 4.30 16.99 -7.27
N GLN A 67 4.00 16.39 -6.11
CA GLN A 67 4.74 15.29 -5.51
C GLN A 67 4.07 13.93 -5.78
N ILE A 68 2.84 13.91 -6.31
CA ILE A 68 2.05 12.70 -6.57
C ILE A 68 2.13 12.32 -8.05
N TYR A 69 2.72 11.16 -8.32
CA TYR A 69 2.85 10.56 -9.64
C TYR A 69 1.86 9.42 -9.79
N GLN A 70 0.93 9.55 -10.75
CA GLN A 70 -0.07 8.55 -11.06
C GLN A 70 0.42 7.62 -12.15
N TYR A 71 0.14 6.33 -12.00
CA TYR A 71 0.42 5.31 -12.99
C TYR A 71 -0.84 4.49 -13.23
N THR A 72 -1.22 4.33 -14.51
CA THR A 72 -2.36 3.52 -14.90
C THR A 72 -1.88 2.19 -15.47
N GLY A 73 -2.38 1.09 -14.90
CA GLY A 73 -2.02 -0.27 -15.29
C GLY A 73 -1.88 -1.21 -14.11
N THR A 74 -1.37 -2.41 -14.37
CA THR A 74 -1.18 -3.41 -13.31
C THR A 74 0.07 -3.10 -12.48
N ALA A 75 -0.05 -3.23 -11.16
CA ALA A 75 1.09 -3.02 -10.27
C ALA A 75 2.24 -4.01 -10.55
N LEU A 76 1.92 -5.24 -11.02
CA LEU A 76 2.92 -6.24 -11.40
C LEU A 76 3.82 -5.78 -12.54
N GLU A 77 3.29 -4.97 -13.48
CA GLU A 77 4.04 -4.45 -14.62
C GLU A 77 4.75 -3.13 -14.33
N ILE A 78 4.17 -2.31 -13.44
CA ILE A 78 4.66 -0.97 -13.16
C ILE A 78 5.76 -0.98 -12.10
N ILE A 79 5.60 -1.73 -10.99
CA ILE A 79 6.60 -1.76 -9.90
C ILE A 79 8.02 -2.05 -10.41
N PRO A 80 8.26 -3.04 -11.31
CA PRO A 80 9.61 -3.33 -11.81
C PRO A 80 10.24 -2.19 -12.61
N LYS A 81 9.41 -1.30 -13.17
CA LYS A 81 9.87 -0.13 -13.96
C LYS A 81 10.21 1.07 -13.07
N LEU A 82 9.70 1.10 -11.83
CA LEU A 82 9.99 2.14 -10.86
C LEU A 82 11.39 1.90 -10.27
N LYS A 83 12.38 2.63 -10.79
CA LYS A 83 13.77 2.59 -10.29
C LYS A 83 13.90 3.38 -8.98
N ALA A 84 13.12 3.01 -7.96
CA ALA A 84 13.04 3.72 -6.69
C ALA A 84 13.22 2.76 -5.50
N LYS A 85 13.74 3.29 -4.40
CA LYS A 85 13.74 2.64 -3.09
C LYS A 85 12.70 3.34 -2.21
N PHE A 86 11.83 2.55 -1.58
CA PHE A 86 10.68 3.05 -0.84
C PHE A 86 10.97 3.15 0.66
N ASP A 87 10.47 4.21 1.29
CA ASP A 87 10.43 4.37 2.74
C ASP A 87 9.11 3.86 3.32
N LEU A 88 8.02 4.06 2.56
CA LEU A 88 6.67 3.64 2.94
C LEU A 88 5.97 3.03 1.73
N VAL A 89 5.30 1.91 1.95
CA VAL A 89 4.43 1.27 0.97
C VAL A 89 3.05 1.09 1.59
N PHE A 90 2.00 1.46 0.86
CA PHE A 90 0.62 1.16 1.20
C PHE A 90 0.02 0.20 0.17
N MET A 91 -0.48 -0.95 0.65
CA MET A 91 -1.07 -2.00 -0.17
C MET A 91 -2.57 -2.08 0.08
N ASP A 92 -3.35 -1.66 -0.90
CA ASP A 92 -4.82 -1.76 -0.92
C ASP A 92 -5.34 -2.05 -2.35
N ALA A 93 -4.68 -2.97 -3.04
CA ALA A 93 -5.05 -3.44 -4.38
C ALA A 93 -5.75 -4.80 -4.32
N ASP A 94 -5.78 -5.52 -5.44
CA ASP A 94 -6.37 -6.86 -5.55
C ASP A 94 -5.67 -7.89 -4.65
N LYS A 95 -6.46 -8.53 -3.81
CA LYS A 95 -5.99 -9.36 -2.70
C LYS A 95 -5.32 -10.66 -3.16
N SER A 96 -5.72 -11.17 -4.32
CA SER A 96 -5.11 -12.38 -4.93
C SER A 96 -3.61 -12.21 -5.23
N ASN A 97 -3.16 -10.97 -5.43
CA ASN A 97 -1.77 -10.63 -5.78
C ASN A 97 -0.92 -10.10 -4.61
N TYR A 98 -1.41 -10.08 -3.38
CA TYR A 98 -0.66 -9.52 -2.23
C TYR A 98 0.72 -10.15 -2.04
N VAL A 99 0.85 -11.48 -2.21
CA VAL A 99 2.15 -12.17 -2.13
C VAL A 99 3.08 -11.76 -3.28
N ASN A 100 2.53 -11.63 -4.49
CA ASN A 100 3.31 -11.20 -5.67
C ASN A 100 3.82 -9.77 -5.50
N TYR A 101 2.95 -8.85 -5.04
CA TYR A 101 3.34 -7.47 -4.74
C TYR A 101 4.44 -7.41 -3.68
N PHE A 102 4.30 -8.20 -2.61
CA PHE A 102 5.31 -8.27 -1.58
C PHE A 102 6.70 -8.63 -2.14
N HIS A 103 6.78 -9.65 -2.99
CA HIS A 103 8.06 -10.06 -3.58
C HIS A 103 8.68 -8.99 -4.48
N LEU A 104 7.87 -8.20 -5.19
CA LEU A 104 8.37 -7.09 -6.00
C LEU A 104 8.84 -5.89 -5.15
N ILE A 105 8.26 -5.72 -3.96
CA ILE A 105 8.48 -4.55 -3.11
C ILE A 105 9.64 -4.78 -2.14
N ILE A 106 9.75 -5.96 -1.53
CA ILE A 106 10.59 -6.17 -0.36
C ILE A 106 12.08 -5.85 -0.61
N ASP A 107 12.60 -6.12 -1.81
CA ASP A 107 13.99 -5.82 -2.16
C ASP A 107 14.21 -4.32 -2.47
N ASN A 108 13.12 -3.61 -2.78
CA ASN A 108 13.10 -2.17 -3.01
C ASN A 108 12.65 -1.35 -1.80
N LEU A 109 12.19 -2.00 -0.73
CA LEU A 109 11.95 -1.36 0.55
C LEU A 109 13.28 -1.16 1.28
N LYS A 110 13.53 0.04 1.78
CA LYS A 110 14.74 0.36 2.56
C LYS A 110 14.74 -0.39 3.90
N SER A 111 15.90 -0.58 4.52
CA SER A 111 15.96 -0.96 5.94
C SER A 111 15.30 0.14 6.78
N GLY A 112 14.46 -0.25 7.75
CA GLY A 112 13.59 0.66 8.49
C GLY A 112 12.33 1.10 7.72
N GLY A 113 12.23 0.76 6.43
CA GLY A 113 11.03 1.05 5.62
C GLY A 113 9.82 0.27 6.08
N VAL A 114 8.64 0.81 5.82
CA VAL A 114 7.36 0.32 6.36
C VAL A 114 6.43 -0.11 5.23
N ILE A 115 5.77 -1.26 5.40
CA ILE A 115 4.62 -1.68 4.60
C ILE A 115 3.37 -1.58 5.47
N LEU A 116 2.39 -0.85 5.01
CA LEU A 116 1.01 -0.82 5.53
C LEU A 116 0.14 -1.64 4.58
N SER A 117 -0.60 -2.64 5.10
CA SER A 117 -1.46 -3.47 4.25
C SER A 117 -2.87 -3.50 4.81
N ASP A 118 -3.83 -3.11 3.98
CA ASP A 118 -5.24 -3.01 4.35
C ASP A 118 -6.01 -4.31 4.09
N ASN A 119 -7.14 -4.46 4.78
CA ASN A 119 -8.10 -5.56 4.69
C ASN A 119 -7.51 -6.95 4.97
N VAL A 120 -6.56 -7.05 5.86
CA VAL A 120 -5.86 -8.32 6.17
C VAL A 120 -6.71 -9.29 7.00
N LEU A 121 -7.82 -8.84 7.59
CA LEU A 121 -8.83 -9.68 8.24
C LEU A 121 -9.89 -10.18 7.24
N TRP A 122 -10.08 -9.48 6.12
CA TRP A 122 -10.93 -9.87 5.00
C TRP A 122 -12.34 -10.28 5.43
N SER A 123 -13.00 -9.39 6.19
CA SER A 123 -14.35 -9.60 6.78
C SER A 123 -14.47 -10.89 7.61
N GLY A 124 -13.37 -11.33 8.21
CA GLY A 124 -13.31 -12.56 9.00
C GLY A 124 -13.09 -13.84 8.19
N LYS A 125 -13.14 -13.80 6.87
CA LYS A 125 -12.98 -15.00 6.01
C LYS A 125 -11.63 -15.71 6.18
N VAL A 126 -10.60 -15.02 6.68
CA VAL A 126 -9.27 -15.62 6.91
C VAL A 126 -9.24 -16.71 7.98
N ILE A 127 -10.29 -16.86 8.78
CA ILE A 127 -10.42 -17.92 9.80
C ILE A 127 -11.47 -18.97 9.44
N GLU A 128 -12.10 -18.86 8.26
CA GLU A 128 -13.13 -19.78 7.77
C GLU A 128 -12.54 -20.84 6.83
N THR A 129 -13.34 -21.85 6.51
CA THR A 129 -13.01 -22.80 5.45
C THR A 129 -13.17 -22.12 4.09
N VAL A 130 -12.11 -22.06 3.29
CA VAL A 130 -12.08 -21.28 2.05
C VAL A 130 -12.29 -22.19 0.84
N GLU A 131 -13.24 -21.82 -0.02
CA GLU A 131 -13.47 -22.51 -1.29
C GLU A 131 -12.28 -22.35 -2.25
N ASN A 132 -12.15 -23.35 -3.15
CA ASN A 132 -11.03 -23.33 -4.12
C ASN A 132 -11.09 -22.16 -5.10
N SER A 133 -12.25 -21.65 -5.39
CA SER A 133 -12.50 -20.51 -6.29
C SER A 133 -12.22 -19.14 -5.65
N ASP A 134 -12.19 -19.02 -4.30
CA ASP A 134 -11.93 -17.75 -3.62
C ASP A 134 -10.42 -17.44 -3.56
N LEU A 135 -9.90 -16.95 -4.67
CA LEU A 135 -8.49 -16.58 -4.83
C LEU A 135 -8.09 -15.39 -3.95
N SER A 136 -9.02 -14.47 -3.71
CA SER A 136 -8.75 -13.29 -2.87
C SER A 136 -8.52 -13.68 -1.41
N THR A 137 -9.40 -14.49 -0.82
CA THR A 137 -9.22 -14.98 0.56
C THR A 137 -7.93 -15.79 0.69
N LYS A 138 -7.65 -16.68 -0.29
CA LYS A 138 -6.39 -17.43 -0.31
C LYS A 138 -5.16 -16.53 -0.39
N GLY A 139 -5.22 -15.48 -1.21
CA GLY A 139 -4.15 -14.50 -1.34
C GLY A 139 -3.87 -13.78 -0.02
N VAL A 140 -4.92 -13.30 0.67
CA VAL A 140 -4.78 -12.66 2.00
C VAL A 140 -4.22 -13.62 3.03
N MET A 141 -4.72 -14.87 3.09
CA MET A 141 -4.22 -15.88 4.05
C MET A 141 -2.74 -16.20 3.81
N ALA A 142 -2.36 -16.40 2.54
CA ALA A 142 -0.96 -16.66 2.18
C ALA A 142 -0.06 -15.47 2.54
N TYR A 143 -0.53 -14.24 2.28
CA TYR A 143 0.17 -13.01 2.64
C TYR A 143 0.33 -12.85 4.16
N ASN A 144 -0.73 -13.06 4.94
CA ASN A 144 -0.67 -13.01 6.39
C ASN A 144 0.33 -14.03 6.97
N LYS A 145 0.35 -15.25 6.41
CA LYS A 145 1.34 -16.28 6.76
C LYS A 145 2.76 -15.84 6.42
N LEU A 146 2.96 -15.24 5.25
CA LEU A 146 4.24 -14.71 4.81
C LEU A 146 4.75 -13.63 5.77
N LEU A 147 3.93 -12.62 6.09
CA LEU A 147 4.31 -11.56 7.04
C LEU A 147 4.71 -12.09 8.43
N LYS A 148 4.04 -13.15 8.89
CA LYS A 148 4.34 -13.79 10.18
C LYS A 148 5.68 -14.54 10.16
N THR A 149 6.08 -15.11 9.05
CA THR A 149 7.23 -16.01 8.93
C THR A 149 8.49 -15.36 8.37
N ASP A 150 8.36 -14.23 7.67
CA ASP A 150 9.50 -13.56 7.05
C ASP A 150 10.38 -12.87 8.10
N LYS A 151 11.60 -13.40 8.29
CA LYS A 151 12.55 -12.91 9.29
C LYS A 151 13.08 -11.49 9.03
N ARG A 152 12.91 -10.99 7.82
CA ARG A 152 13.28 -9.63 7.43
C ARG A 152 12.35 -8.58 8.02
N LEU A 153 11.15 -8.99 8.48
CA LEU A 153 10.11 -8.10 8.95
C LEU A 153 9.90 -8.17 10.46
N LYS A 154 9.41 -7.06 11.00
CA LYS A 154 8.74 -6.98 12.30
C LYS A 154 7.31 -6.47 12.04
N THR A 155 6.31 -7.31 12.26
CA THR A 155 4.92 -7.05 11.89
C THR A 155 4.01 -7.00 13.10
N VAL A 156 3.05 -6.07 13.08
CA VAL A 156 1.93 -5.98 14.01
C VAL A 156 0.63 -5.82 13.22
N LEU A 157 -0.44 -6.48 13.68
CA LEU A 157 -1.79 -6.28 13.20
C LEU A 157 -2.51 -5.28 14.12
N LEU A 158 -3.05 -4.23 13.53
CA LEU A 158 -4.00 -3.31 14.16
C LEU A 158 -5.43 -3.69 13.74
N PRO A 159 -6.36 -3.92 14.70
CA PRO A 159 -7.74 -4.25 14.38
C PRO A 159 -8.54 -2.98 14.02
N ILE A 160 -8.07 -2.26 12.99
CA ILE A 160 -8.68 -1.05 12.46
C ILE A 160 -9.47 -1.44 11.22
N ARG A 161 -10.79 -1.16 11.21
CA ARG A 161 -11.71 -1.56 10.14
C ARG A 161 -11.57 -3.06 9.84
N ASP A 162 -11.13 -3.41 8.64
CA ASP A 162 -10.94 -4.79 8.17
C ASP A 162 -9.50 -5.28 8.36
N GLY A 163 -8.80 -4.72 9.34
CA GLY A 163 -7.43 -5.06 9.72
C GLY A 163 -6.37 -4.33 8.89
N LEU A 164 -5.49 -3.64 9.58
CA LEU A 164 -4.31 -2.98 9.02
C LEU A 164 -3.04 -3.60 9.59
N THR A 165 -2.17 -4.18 8.77
CA THR A 165 -0.84 -4.58 9.23
C THR A 165 0.17 -3.46 9.04
N ILE A 166 1.07 -3.33 10.01
CA ILE A 166 2.27 -2.50 9.93
C ILE A 166 3.47 -3.45 9.98
N SER A 167 4.27 -3.47 8.92
CA SER A 167 5.47 -4.30 8.80
C SER A 167 6.70 -3.44 8.57
N ILE A 168 7.69 -3.53 9.45
CA ILE A 168 8.95 -2.78 9.35
C ILE A 168 10.04 -3.74 8.86
N LYS A 169 10.77 -3.35 7.80
CA LYS A 169 11.95 -4.09 7.33
C LYS A 169 13.13 -3.82 8.26
N LYS A 170 13.74 -4.89 8.74
CA LYS A 170 14.94 -4.85 9.59
C LYS A 170 16.18 -4.40 8.84
#